data_370ffdde73908ba4f1a3d8c5f84ee635
#
_entry.id   370ffdde73908ba4f1a3d8c5f84ee635
#
_cell.length_a   1.000
_cell.length_b   1.000
_cell.length_c   1.000
_cell.angle_alpha   90.00
_cell.angle_beta   90.00
_cell.angle_gamma   90.00
#
_symmetry.space_group_name_H-M   'P 1'
#
loop_
_entity.id
_entity.type
_entity.pdbx_description
1 polymer ?
#
loop_
_entity_poly.entity_id
_entity_poly.type
_entity_poly.pdbx_seq_one_letter_code
_entity_poly.pdbx_strand_id
1 'polypeptide(L)'
;MKNSEIEQYYFEMFRRDYPLPVGAVEYGDKPDVIVRGARTIGIEIRNFFLEDGSLPDGEQIQRKAREAVISKAHHLYQTQAGKKFELAFAFDRSVPIRDQTSVAHKIADLAATLQKSETGQLWRDDFRHIPELSFAYLNATEYPDACWRVSQVYDGVFMSLDKLRTIVEEKELKAKDYRPCETYRLLVVVDFMDRAQDQEIGVDSLAGLTSQVFEKIIVYKTCFGQIVETH
;
A
#
# COMPACT_ATOMS: atom_id res chain seq x y z
N MET A 1 -10.31 -7.58 6.39
CA MET A 1 -9.35 -8.51 7.02
C MET A 1 -8.96 -7.97 8.38
N LYS A 2 -8.78 -8.84 9.38
CA LYS A 2 -8.21 -8.47 10.69
C LYS A 2 -6.69 -8.28 10.52
N ASN A 3 -6.05 -7.49 11.39
CA ASN A 3 -4.60 -7.28 11.31
C ASN A 3 -3.82 -8.60 11.32
N SER A 4 -4.20 -9.55 12.18
CA SER A 4 -3.57 -10.87 12.25
C SER A 4 -3.68 -11.69 10.96
N GLU A 5 -4.76 -11.55 10.19
CA GLU A 5 -4.90 -12.21 8.89
C GLU A 5 -3.97 -11.61 7.83
N ILE A 6 -3.74 -10.28 7.91
CA ILE A 6 -2.83 -9.55 7.03
C ILE A 6 -1.37 -9.93 7.35
N GLU A 7 -1.01 -9.96 8.63
CA GLU A 7 0.32 -10.36 9.11
C GLU A 7 0.64 -11.80 8.69
N GLN A 8 -0.32 -12.72 8.89
CA GLN A 8 -0.18 -14.11 8.43
C GLN A 8 0.01 -14.17 6.90
N TYR A 9 -0.76 -13.43 6.12
CA TYR A 9 -0.64 -13.40 4.67
C TYR A 9 0.75 -12.92 4.23
N TYR A 10 1.27 -11.86 4.83
CA TYR A 10 2.62 -11.37 4.50
C TYR A 10 3.72 -12.35 4.94
N PHE A 11 3.55 -13.01 6.08
CA PHE A 11 4.50 -14.03 6.50
C PHE A 11 4.53 -15.22 5.53
N GLU A 12 3.36 -15.66 5.04
CA GLU A 12 3.27 -16.73 4.06
C GLU A 12 3.91 -16.38 2.71
N MET A 13 3.85 -15.10 2.31
CA MET A 13 4.59 -14.61 1.13
C MET A 13 6.09 -14.60 1.40
N PHE A 14 6.50 -14.00 2.51
CA PHE A 14 7.90 -13.87 2.90
C PHE A 14 8.63 -15.22 2.99
N ARG A 15 8.04 -16.21 3.66
CA ARG A 15 8.69 -17.52 3.84
C ARG A 15 8.86 -18.33 2.56
N ARG A 16 8.20 -17.96 1.46
CA ARG A 16 8.44 -18.55 0.15
C ARG A 16 9.71 -18.02 -0.50
N ASP A 17 10.03 -16.75 -0.19
CA ASP A 17 11.14 -16.03 -0.81
C ASP A 17 12.39 -15.98 0.08
N TYR A 18 12.24 -16.31 1.38
CA TYR A 18 13.31 -16.23 2.38
C TYR A 18 13.56 -17.59 3.06
N PRO A 19 14.81 -18.08 3.12
CA PRO A 19 15.15 -19.36 3.72
C PRO A 19 15.06 -19.32 5.25
N LEU A 20 13.88 -19.58 5.77
CA LEU A 20 13.69 -19.78 7.22
C LEU A 20 14.17 -21.16 7.64
N PRO A 21 14.68 -21.32 8.88
CA PRO A 21 14.96 -22.64 9.44
C PRO A 21 13.71 -23.54 9.42
N VAL A 22 13.95 -24.82 9.16
CA VAL A 22 12.86 -25.83 9.20
C VAL A 22 12.29 -25.92 10.59
N GLY A 23 10.97 -25.83 10.73
CA GLY A 23 10.30 -25.89 12.04
C GLY A 23 8.79 -25.75 11.92
N ALA A 24 8.09 -26.01 13.03
CA ALA A 24 6.67 -25.73 13.15
C ALA A 24 6.43 -24.22 13.26
N VAL A 25 5.45 -23.71 12.51
CA VAL A 25 5.05 -22.31 12.54
C VAL A 25 3.83 -22.15 13.43
N GLU A 26 3.89 -21.25 14.38
CA GLU A 26 2.82 -20.88 15.28
C GLU A 26 2.53 -19.38 15.13
N TYR A 27 1.26 -19.03 14.85
CA TYR A 27 0.80 -17.65 14.79
C TYR A 27 0.33 -17.17 16.15
N GLY A 28 0.66 -15.93 16.49
CA GLY A 28 0.36 -15.33 17.79
C GLY A 28 0.07 -13.82 17.69
N ASP A 29 0.25 -13.14 18.81
CA ASP A 29 0.10 -11.70 18.92
C ASP A 29 1.45 -11.02 19.30
N LYS A 30 2.23 -11.71 20.13
CA LYS A 30 3.51 -11.16 20.65
C LYS A 30 4.54 -12.28 20.87
N PRO A 31 5.43 -12.51 19.94
CA PRO A 31 5.49 -11.96 18.56
C PRO A 31 4.41 -12.55 17.65
N ASP A 32 4.22 -11.98 16.46
CA ASP A 32 3.18 -12.38 15.49
C ASP A 32 3.36 -13.81 15.00
N VAL A 33 4.62 -14.27 14.88
CA VAL A 33 4.95 -15.62 14.43
C VAL A 33 6.07 -16.21 15.30
N ILE A 34 5.96 -17.49 15.63
CA ILE A 34 7.05 -18.27 16.23
C ILE A 34 7.37 -19.47 15.33
N VAL A 35 8.63 -19.59 14.94
CA VAL A 35 9.17 -20.74 14.22
C VAL A 35 9.92 -21.63 15.22
N ARG A 36 9.41 -22.87 15.46
CA ARG A 36 9.97 -23.84 16.36
C ARG A 36 10.74 -24.91 15.59
N GLY A 37 12.03 -24.75 15.50
CA GLY A 37 12.95 -25.69 14.86
C GLY A 37 14.12 -26.04 15.77
N ALA A 38 15.32 -26.15 15.21
CA ALA A 38 16.56 -26.31 15.99
C ALA A 38 16.81 -25.14 16.95
N ARG A 39 16.31 -23.95 16.58
CA ARG A 39 16.21 -22.75 17.43
C ARG A 39 14.76 -22.27 17.39
N THR A 40 14.32 -21.64 18.49
CA THR A 40 13.01 -20.98 18.54
C THR A 40 13.19 -19.50 18.15
N ILE A 41 12.60 -19.11 17.03
CA ILE A 41 12.69 -17.76 16.46
C ILE A 41 11.33 -17.08 16.55
N GLY A 42 11.27 -15.96 17.25
CA GLY A 42 10.12 -15.05 17.21
C GLY A 42 10.26 -14.07 16.05
N ILE A 43 9.19 -13.86 15.29
CA ILE A 43 9.18 -12.90 14.19
C ILE A 43 8.04 -11.91 14.45
N GLU A 44 8.42 -10.67 14.62
CA GLU A 44 7.49 -9.54 14.72
C GLU A 44 7.32 -8.92 13.34
N ILE A 45 6.10 -8.59 12.95
CA ILE A 45 5.77 -8.09 11.62
C ILE A 45 5.30 -6.64 11.70
N ARG A 46 5.72 -5.82 10.77
CA ARG A 46 5.30 -4.43 10.69
C ARG A 46 5.20 -3.99 9.23
N ASN A 47 4.05 -3.44 8.85
CA ASN A 47 3.92 -2.76 7.57
C ASN A 47 4.62 -1.41 7.61
N PHE A 48 5.37 -1.10 6.57
CA PHE A 48 6.01 0.19 6.41
C PHE A 48 5.14 1.10 5.57
N PHE A 49 4.55 2.12 6.18
CA PHE A 49 3.76 3.11 5.48
C PHE A 49 4.58 4.35 5.17
N LEU A 50 4.32 5.00 4.04
CA LEU A 50 4.99 6.25 3.64
C LEU A 50 4.77 7.38 4.67
N GLU A 51 3.55 7.44 5.23
CA GLU A 51 3.14 8.47 6.19
C GLU A 51 2.43 7.84 7.39
N ASP A 52 2.35 8.56 8.49
CA ASP A 52 1.59 8.11 9.65
C ASP A 52 0.08 8.15 9.37
N GLY A 53 -0.61 7.03 9.60
CA GLY A 53 -2.01 6.84 9.22
C GLY A 53 -3.04 7.72 9.94
N SER A 54 -2.59 8.62 10.83
CA SER A 54 -3.43 9.58 11.55
C SER A 54 -3.62 10.93 10.83
N LEU A 55 -2.84 11.20 9.78
CA LEU A 55 -2.93 12.44 9.05
C LEU A 55 -4.14 12.42 8.10
N PRO A 56 -5.08 13.40 8.16
CA PRO A 56 -6.25 13.45 7.27
C PRO A 56 -5.88 13.48 5.78
N ASP A 57 -4.74 14.11 5.45
CA ASP A 57 -4.21 14.22 4.11
C ASP A 57 -3.24 13.07 3.76
N GLY A 58 -3.01 12.13 4.71
CA GLY A 58 -2.10 10.99 4.54
C GLY A 58 -2.60 9.96 3.53
N GLU A 59 -1.68 9.33 2.81
CA GLU A 59 -1.97 8.42 1.68
C GLU A 59 -2.89 7.26 2.06
N GLN A 60 -2.82 6.74 3.29
CA GLN A 60 -3.72 5.68 3.77
C GLN A 60 -5.20 6.10 3.77
N ILE A 61 -5.48 7.36 4.17
CA ILE A 61 -6.84 7.93 4.18
C ILE A 61 -7.23 8.33 2.77
N GLN A 62 -6.32 8.98 2.04
CA GLN A 62 -6.55 9.45 0.68
C GLN A 62 -6.80 8.31 -0.31
N ARG A 63 -6.16 7.15 -0.15
CA ARG A 63 -6.44 5.97 -0.97
C ARG A 63 -7.92 5.57 -0.89
N LYS A 64 -8.45 5.44 0.32
CA LYS A 64 -9.87 5.09 0.53
C LYS A 64 -10.80 6.17 -0.04
N ALA A 65 -10.43 7.44 0.13
CA ALA A 65 -11.19 8.56 -0.40
C ALA A 65 -11.24 8.52 -1.94
N ARG A 66 -10.12 8.23 -2.61
CA ARG A 66 -10.03 8.11 -4.08
C ARG A 66 -10.89 6.98 -4.61
N GLU A 67 -10.82 5.80 -4.00
CA GLU A 67 -11.65 4.64 -4.38
C GLU A 67 -13.15 4.96 -4.21
N ALA A 68 -13.53 5.57 -3.09
CA ALA A 68 -14.91 5.97 -2.82
C ALA A 68 -15.42 7.02 -3.82
N VAL A 69 -14.58 8.01 -4.17
CA VAL A 69 -14.90 9.04 -5.17
C VAL A 69 -15.15 8.42 -6.54
N ILE A 70 -14.28 7.52 -7.00
CA ILE A 70 -14.43 6.89 -8.31
C ILE A 70 -15.68 5.99 -8.36
N SER A 71 -15.92 5.21 -7.31
CA SER A 71 -17.13 4.40 -7.19
C SER A 71 -18.40 5.26 -7.23
N LYS A 72 -18.42 6.36 -6.48
CA LYS A 72 -19.55 7.30 -6.45
C LYS A 72 -19.76 8.01 -7.80
N ALA A 73 -18.67 8.46 -8.43
CA ALA A 73 -18.71 9.11 -9.74
C ALA A 73 -19.26 8.16 -10.81
N HIS A 74 -18.79 6.91 -10.82
CA HIS A 74 -19.29 5.89 -11.75
C HIS A 74 -20.80 5.63 -11.55
N HIS A 75 -21.25 5.49 -10.30
CA HIS A 75 -22.67 5.34 -10.00
C HIS A 75 -23.49 6.55 -10.48
N LEU A 76 -23.06 7.77 -10.20
CA LEU A 76 -23.72 9.00 -10.67
C LEU A 76 -23.81 9.05 -12.20
N TYR A 77 -22.75 8.70 -12.90
CA TYR A 77 -22.75 8.64 -14.36
C TYR A 77 -23.71 7.57 -14.91
N GLN A 78 -23.72 6.37 -14.31
CA GLN A 78 -24.60 5.28 -14.72
C GLN A 78 -26.10 5.64 -14.61
N THR A 79 -26.50 6.47 -13.64
CA THR A 79 -27.88 6.94 -13.49
C THR A 79 -28.36 7.83 -14.66
N GLN A 80 -27.40 8.38 -15.42
CA GLN A 80 -27.69 9.24 -16.59
C GLN A 80 -27.87 8.45 -17.90
N ALA A 81 -27.89 7.11 -17.85
CA ALA A 81 -28.00 6.23 -19.02
C ALA A 81 -26.93 6.49 -20.11
N GLY A 82 -25.73 6.89 -19.70
CA GLY A 82 -24.62 7.14 -20.62
C GLY A 82 -24.02 5.85 -21.19
N LYS A 83 -23.14 6.02 -22.18
CA LYS A 83 -22.36 4.94 -22.80
C LYS A 83 -21.47 4.25 -21.74
N LYS A 84 -21.45 2.91 -21.73
CA LYS A 84 -20.64 2.13 -20.80
C LYS A 84 -19.22 1.97 -21.31
N PHE A 85 -18.30 2.75 -20.77
CA PHE A 85 -16.87 2.74 -21.10
C PHE A 85 -16.03 2.72 -19.82
N GLU A 86 -14.77 2.36 -19.95
CA GLU A 86 -13.84 2.33 -18.82
C GLU A 86 -13.07 3.65 -18.69
N LEU A 87 -12.88 4.08 -17.44
CA LEU A 87 -12.01 5.18 -17.10
C LEU A 87 -10.99 4.75 -16.02
N ALA A 88 -9.76 5.18 -16.22
CA ALA A 88 -8.70 5.02 -15.24
C ALA A 88 -8.18 6.40 -14.83
N PHE A 89 -8.10 6.65 -13.51
CA PHE A 89 -7.71 7.94 -12.96
C PHE A 89 -6.51 7.81 -12.04
N ALA A 90 -5.53 8.70 -12.18
CA ALA A 90 -4.54 8.93 -11.14
C ALA A 90 -4.80 10.27 -10.46
N PHE A 91 -4.55 10.31 -9.15
CA PHE A 91 -4.75 11.49 -8.32
C PHE A 91 -3.40 12.15 -8.00
N ASP A 92 -3.43 13.47 -7.91
CA ASP A 92 -2.31 14.27 -7.46
C ASP A 92 -2.17 14.10 -5.92
N ARG A 93 -1.01 13.65 -5.46
CA ARG A 93 -0.74 13.43 -4.03
C ARG A 93 -0.65 14.74 -3.26
N SER A 94 -0.25 15.82 -3.92
CA SER A 94 -0.15 17.15 -3.31
C SER A 94 -1.51 17.84 -3.12
N VAL A 95 -2.58 17.30 -3.73
CA VAL A 95 -3.94 17.85 -3.66
C VAL A 95 -4.89 16.84 -3.04
N PRO A 96 -5.02 16.81 -1.70
CA PRO A 96 -5.87 15.84 -1.01
C PRO A 96 -7.34 16.08 -1.28
N ILE A 97 -8.10 14.98 -1.36
CA ILE A 97 -9.56 15.03 -1.50
C ILE A 97 -10.17 15.42 -0.16
N ARG A 98 -10.75 16.62 -0.08
CA ARG A 98 -11.44 17.14 1.10
C ARG A 98 -12.97 17.06 1.00
N ASP A 99 -13.50 17.14 -0.22
CA ASP A 99 -14.93 16.98 -0.51
C ASP A 99 -15.15 15.89 -1.57
N GLN A 100 -15.32 14.66 -1.10
CA GLN A 100 -15.55 13.49 -1.96
C GLN A 100 -16.79 13.64 -2.83
N THR A 101 -17.81 14.33 -2.33
CA THR A 101 -19.07 14.51 -3.09
C THR A 101 -18.87 15.44 -4.28
N SER A 102 -18.24 16.58 -4.03
CA SER A 102 -17.94 17.55 -5.09
C SER A 102 -17.05 16.94 -6.18
N VAL A 103 -15.97 16.25 -5.77
CA VAL A 103 -15.04 15.61 -6.72
C VAL A 103 -15.73 14.51 -7.53
N ALA A 104 -16.58 13.70 -6.90
CA ALA A 104 -17.33 12.66 -7.60
C ALA A 104 -18.30 13.23 -8.65
N HIS A 105 -18.99 14.33 -8.35
CA HIS A 105 -19.84 15.00 -9.34
C HIS A 105 -19.02 15.55 -10.51
N LYS A 106 -17.92 16.23 -10.26
CA LYS A 106 -17.04 16.75 -11.31
C LYS A 106 -16.52 15.65 -12.24
N ILE A 107 -16.15 14.49 -11.68
CA ILE A 107 -15.71 13.34 -12.48
C ILE A 107 -16.88 12.75 -13.30
N ALA A 108 -18.08 12.65 -12.74
CA ALA A 108 -19.25 12.19 -13.48
C ALA A 108 -19.61 13.15 -14.64
N ASP A 109 -19.52 14.46 -14.38
CA ASP A 109 -19.76 15.48 -15.42
C ASP A 109 -18.68 15.42 -16.51
N LEU A 110 -17.41 15.27 -16.16
CA LEU A 110 -16.33 15.01 -17.12
C LEU A 110 -16.67 13.80 -18.00
N ALA A 111 -17.03 12.68 -17.39
CA ALA A 111 -17.37 11.47 -18.14
C ALA A 111 -18.55 11.67 -19.11
N ALA A 112 -19.54 12.49 -18.75
CA ALA A 112 -20.65 12.82 -19.63
C ALA A 112 -20.19 13.53 -20.91
N THR A 113 -19.11 14.29 -20.86
CA THR A 113 -18.53 14.95 -22.06
C THR A 113 -17.79 13.97 -22.97
N LEU A 114 -17.35 12.82 -22.45
CA LEU A 114 -16.47 11.87 -23.16
C LEU A 114 -17.23 10.82 -24.01
N GLN A 115 -18.53 10.84 -24.06
CA GLN A 115 -19.33 9.80 -24.72
C GLN A 115 -19.02 9.63 -26.22
N LYS A 116 -18.48 10.68 -26.86
CA LYS A 116 -18.13 10.69 -28.29
C LYS A 116 -16.62 10.73 -28.51
N SER A 117 -15.85 10.67 -27.44
CA SER A 117 -14.38 10.72 -27.52
C SER A 117 -13.79 9.38 -27.93
N GLU A 118 -12.60 9.41 -28.50
CA GLU A 118 -11.82 8.22 -28.84
C GLU A 118 -11.02 7.71 -27.64
N THR A 119 -10.63 6.43 -27.70
CA THR A 119 -9.76 5.82 -26.69
C THR A 119 -8.42 6.53 -26.64
N GLY A 120 -7.98 6.90 -25.44
CA GLY A 120 -6.70 7.55 -25.22
C GLY A 120 -6.58 8.24 -23.89
N GLN A 121 -5.41 8.84 -23.68
CA GLN A 121 -5.16 9.71 -22.55
C GLN A 121 -5.94 11.01 -22.71
N LEU A 122 -6.56 11.47 -21.63
CA LEU A 122 -7.17 12.80 -21.58
C LEU A 122 -6.08 13.84 -21.30
N TRP A 123 -6.20 15.00 -21.94
CA TRP A 123 -5.28 16.10 -21.71
C TRP A 123 -5.63 16.87 -20.43
N ARG A 124 -4.67 17.50 -19.81
CA ARG A 124 -4.89 18.28 -18.57
C ARG A 124 -6.01 19.31 -18.71
N ASP A 125 -6.20 19.90 -19.88
CA ASP A 125 -7.25 20.87 -20.15
C ASP A 125 -8.66 20.28 -20.05
N ASP A 126 -8.84 18.99 -20.33
CA ASP A 126 -10.14 18.33 -20.25
C ASP A 126 -10.64 18.24 -18.80
N PHE A 127 -9.72 18.12 -17.83
CA PHE A 127 -10.04 17.96 -16.40
C PHE A 127 -9.35 18.98 -15.50
N ARG A 128 -8.91 20.14 -16.02
CA ARG A 128 -8.25 21.19 -15.22
C ARG A 128 -9.09 21.72 -14.06
N HIS A 129 -10.42 21.57 -14.15
CA HIS A 129 -11.36 21.96 -13.10
C HIS A 129 -11.44 20.93 -11.96
N ILE A 130 -10.72 19.82 -12.05
CA ILE A 130 -10.56 18.78 -11.03
C ILE A 130 -9.09 18.70 -10.63
N PRO A 131 -8.62 19.62 -9.78
CA PRO A 131 -7.20 19.71 -9.43
C PRO A 131 -6.66 18.45 -8.74
N GLU A 132 -7.55 17.68 -8.11
CA GLU A 132 -7.24 16.41 -7.46
C GLU A 132 -6.77 15.30 -8.43
N LEU A 133 -7.05 15.44 -9.74
CA LEU A 133 -6.60 14.46 -10.74
C LEU A 133 -5.27 14.90 -11.36
N SER A 134 -4.33 13.95 -11.49
CA SER A 134 -3.06 14.12 -12.23
C SER A 134 -3.09 13.47 -13.61
N PHE A 135 -3.94 12.45 -13.80
CA PHE A 135 -4.01 11.68 -15.03
C PHE A 135 -5.42 11.08 -15.20
N ALA A 136 -5.86 10.97 -16.45
CA ALA A 136 -7.06 10.22 -16.80
C ALA A 136 -6.88 9.54 -18.17
N TYR A 137 -7.38 8.30 -18.29
CA TYR A 137 -7.35 7.51 -19.51
C TYR A 137 -8.73 6.93 -19.80
N LEU A 138 -9.18 7.10 -21.03
CA LEU A 138 -10.45 6.59 -21.55
C LEU A 138 -10.18 5.34 -22.39
N ASN A 139 -10.86 4.24 -22.08
CA ASN A 139 -11.10 3.19 -23.07
C ASN A 139 -12.55 3.33 -23.56
N ALA A 140 -12.71 3.89 -24.75
CA ALA A 140 -14.01 4.25 -25.32
C ALA A 140 -14.79 3.04 -25.87
N THR A 141 -14.21 1.83 -25.81
CA THR A 141 -14.92 0.59 -26.18
C THR A 141 -16.03 0.34 -25.17
N GLU A 142 -17.21 -0.01 -25.67
CA GLU A 142 -18.36 -0.24 -24.81
C GLU A 142 -18.44 -1.68 -24.35
N TYR A 143 -18.55 -1.87 -23.02
CA TYR A 143 -18.70 -3.17 -22.38
C TYR A 143 -19.85 -3.15 -21.39
N PRO A 144 -20.61 -4.27 -21.25
CA PRO A 144 -21.68 -4.36 -20.26
C PRO A 144 -21.20 -4.18 -18.81
N ASP A 145 -19.97 -4.62 -18.54
CA ASP A 145 -19.30 -4.66 -17.23
C ASP A 145 -18.16 -3.62 -17.11
N ALA A 146 -18.20 -2.55 -17.96
CA ALA A 146 -17.22 -1.47 -17.90
C ALA A 146 -17.11 -0.90 -16.49
N CYS A 147 -15.91 -0.76 -16.00
CA CYS A 147 -15.63 -0.25 -14.66
C CYS A 147 -14.69 0.96 -14.70
N TRP A 148 -14.81 1.79 -13.66
CA TRP A 148 -13.89 2.89 -13.45
C TRP A 148 -12.94 2.53 -12.29
N ARG A 149 -11.67 2.92 -12.41
CA ARG A 149 -10.66 2.52 -11.44
C ARG A 149 -9.67 3.64 -11.13
N VAL A 150 -9.11 3.57 -9.94
CA VAL A 150 -7.91 4.35 -9.60
C VAL A 150 -6.70 3.64 -10.21
N SER A 151 -5.93 4.36 -11.04
CA SER A 151 -4.65 3.89 -11.55
C SER A 151 -3.58 4.08 -10.49
N GLN A 152 -2.73 3.09 -10.32
CA GLN A 152 -1.54 3.21 -9.50
C GLN A 152 -0.45 3.90 -10.32
N VAL A 153 0.10 4.98 -9.77
CA VAL A 153 1.28 5.67 -10.30
C VAL A 153 2.41 5.47 -9.29
N TYR A 154 3.52 4.94 -9.75
CA TYR A 154 4.71 4.68 -8.93
C TYR A 154 5.57 5.93 -8.91
N ASP A 155 5.82 6.48 -7.74
CA ASP A 155 6.55 7.75 -7.58
C ASP A 155 8.04 7.54 -7.28
N GLY A 156 8.51 6.29 -7.16
CA GLY A 156 9.92 5.96 -6.92
C GLY A 156 10.50 6.56 -5.62
N VAL A 157 9.67 6.74 -4.60
CA VAL A 157 10.12 7.25 -3.30
C VAL A 157 10.98 6.20 -2.61
N PHE A 158 12.17 6.60 -2.14
CA PHE A 158 13.03 5.71 -1.37
C PHE A 158 12.58 5.60 0.09
N MET A 159 12.74 4.42 0.67
CA MET A 159 12.43 4.15 2.06
C MET A 159 13.28 5.02 2.99
N SER A 160 12.61 5.68 3.96
CA SER A 160 13.28 6.51 4.96
C SER A 160 13.93 5.64 6.05
N LEU A 161 15.26 5.75 6.20
CA LEU A 161 16.01 5.08 7.26
C LEU A 161 15.62 5.60 8.65
N ASP A 162 15.35 6.89 8.80
CA ASP A 162 14.96 7.46 10.09
C ASP A 162 13.60 6.94 10.56
N LYS A 163 12.65 6.80 9.63
CA LYS A 163 11.37 6.18 9.94
C LYS A 163 11.52 4.70 10.31
N LEU A 164 12.41 3.99 9.63
CA LEU A 164 12.70 2.59 9.96
C LEU A 164 13.33 2.47 11.36
N ARG A 165 14.24 3.37 11.75
CA ARG A 165 14.78 3.45 13.11
C ARG A 165 13.69 3.62 14.15
N THR A 166 12.77 4.56 13.93
CA THR A 166 11.62 4.76 14.82
C THR A 166 10.79 3.49 14.98
N ILE A 167 10.53 2.75 13.89
CA ILE A 167 9.81 1.47 13.94
C ILE A 167 10.56 0.44 14.78
N VAL A 168 11.88 0.33 14.61
CA VAL A 168 12.73 -0.59 15.39
C VAL A 168 12.64 -0.26 16.88
N GLU A 169 12.83 1.00 17.25
CA GLU A 169 12.74 1.48 18.64
C GLU A 169 11.37 1.20 19.27
N GLU A 170 10.28 1.47 18.55
CA GLU A 170 8.92 1.17 19.00
C GLU A 170 8.71 -0.32 19.27
N LYS A 171 9.25 -1.19 18.40
CA LYS A 171 9.11 -2.64 18.54
C LYS A 171 10.02 -3.21 19.63
N GLU A 172 11.22 -2.65 19.84
CA GLU A 172 12.08 -2.99 20.96
C GLU A 172 11.40 -2.71 22.32
N LEU A 173 10.74 -1.56 22.45
CA LEU A 173 9.97 -1.23 23.67
C LEU A 173 8.84 -2.22 23.96
N LYS A 174 8.23 -2.81 22.94
CA LYS A 174 7.16 -3.81 23.06
C LYS A 174 7.68 -5.22 23.29
N ALA A 175 8.94 -5.50 22.97
CA ALA A 175 9.52 -6.83 23.04
C ALA A 175 9.56 -7.43 24.44
N LYS A 176 9.49 -6.60 25.50
CA LYS A 176 9.33 -7.05 26.90
C LYS A 176 8.09 -7.91 27.14
N ASP A 177 7.07 -7.75 26.29
CA ASP A 177 5.80 -8.48 26.37
C ASP A 177 5.77 -9.70 25.45
N TYR A 178 6.87 -10.00 24.75
CA TYR A 178 6.92 -11.14 23.83
C TYR A 178 7.01 -12.46 24.57
N ARG A 179 6.38 -13.49 24.00
CA ARG A 179 6.60 -14.86 24.46
C ARG A 179 8.06 -15.23 24.28
N PRO A 180 8.70 -15.89 25.27
CA PRO A 180 10.13 -16.21 25.24
C PRO A 180 10.53 -17.02 24.00
N CYS A 181 11.48 -16.52 23.24
CA CYS A 181 12.15 -17.17 22.13
C CYS A 181 13.67 -17.04 22.30
N GLU A 182 14.45 -17.91 21.66
CA GLU A 182 15.91 -17.84 21.73
C GLU A 182 16.45 -16.64 20.98
N THR A 183 15.72 -16.19 19.95
CA THR A 183 16.04 -15.00 19.18
C THR A 183 14.79 -14.38 18.59
N TYR A 184 14.88 -13.09 18.24
CA TYR A 184 13.79 -12.37 17.58
C TYR A 184 14.29 -11.75 16.27
N ARG A 185 13.38 -11.65 15.31
CA ARG A 185 13.56 -10.94 14.04
C ARG A 185 12.43 -9.96 13.83
N LEU A 186 12.74 -8.82 13.24
CA LEU A 186 11.74 -7.85 12.80
C LEU A 186 11.58 -7.94 11.28
N LEU A 187 10.38 -8.30 10.84
CA LEU A 187 10.00 -8.31 9.44
C LEU A 187 9.22 -7.04 9.11
N VAL A 188 9.83 -6.16 8.36
CA VAL A 188 9.21 -4.93 7.87
C VAL A 188 8.73 -5.17 6.43
N VAL A 189 7.43 -5.05 6.21
CA VAL A 189 6.81 -5.34 4.91
C VAL A 189 6.51 -4.05 4.17
N VAL A 190 6.93 -3.98 2.92
CA VAL A 190 6.59 -2.97 1.93
C VAL A 190 5.69 -3.62 0.90
N ASP A 191 4.38 -3.37 0.98
CA ASP A 191 3.44 -3.93 0.02
C ASP A 191 3.41 -3.10 -1.26
N PHE A 192 3.92 -3.68 -2.35
CA PHE A 192 3.92 -3.06 -3.67
C PHE A 192 2.51 -2.72 -4.17
N MET A 193 1.52 -3.54 -3.83
CA MET A 193 0.13 -3.31 -4.25
C MET A 193 -0.58 -2.25 -3.40
N ASP A 194 -0.02 -1.87 -2.25
CA ASP A 194 -0.55 -0.79 -1.42
C ASP A 194 0.23 0.50 -1.66
N ARG A 195 -0.39 1.45 -2.35
CA ARG A 195 0.22 2.75 -2.67
C ARG A 195 0.67 3.54 -1.43
N ALA A 196 0.08 3.28 -0.27
CA ALA A 196 0.51 3.88 0.99
C ALA A 196 1.79 3.27 1.55
N GLN A 197 2.23 2.14 0.99
CA GLN A 197 3.44 1.41 1.39
C GLN A 197 4.49 1.35 0.27
N ASP A 198 4.07 1.38 -1.01
CA ASP A 198 4.97 1.19 -2.14
C ASP A 198 6.06 2.26 -2.19
N GLN A 199 7.29 1.79 -2.09
CA GLN A 199 8.50 2.59 -2.14
C GLN A 199 9.70 1.74 -2.56
N GLU A 200 10.77 2.40 -3.00
CA GLU A 200 11.99 1.73 -3.38
C GLU A 200 12.85 1.41 -2.15
N ILE A 201 13.37 0.19 -2.12
CA ILE A 201 14.30 -0.27 -1.09
C ILE A 201 15.70 -0.24 -1.70
N GLY A 202 16.54 0.71 -1.28
CA GLY A 202 17.94 0.75 -1.67
C GLY A 202 18.75 -0.36 -0.99
N VAL A 203 19.83 -0.82 -1.61
CA VAL A 203 20.73 -1.82 -1.02
C VAL A 203 21.31 -1.32 0.30
N ASP A 204 21.55 -0.02 0.41
CA ASP A 204 22.09 0.63 1.60
C ASP A 204 21.01 1.11 2.59
N SER A 205 19.73 0.77 2.34
CA SER A 205 18.61 1.24 3.17
C SER A 205 18.69 0.84 4.64
N LEU A 206 19.49 -0.18 4.97
CA LEU A 206 19.69 -0.66 6.34
C LEU A 206 21.09 -0.34 6.89
N ALA A 207 21.91 0.44 6.19
CA ALA A 207 23.27 0.76 6.61
C ALA A 207 23.29 1.42 8.01
N GLY A 208 24.01 0.82 8.93
CA GLY A 208 24.12 1.31 10.31
C GLY A 208 22.86 1.16 11.17
N LEU A 209 21.86 0.41 10.71
CA LEU A 209 20.72 0.03 11.52
C LEU A 209 21.09 -1.17 12.40
N THR A 210 20.95 -1.02 13.71
CA THR A 210 21.23 -2.07 14.70
C THR A 210 20.05 -2.17 15.67
N SER A 211 19.95 -3.32 16.35
CA SER A 211 18.95 -3.56 17.38
C SER A 211 19.56 -4.30 18.55
N GLN A 212 19.07 -4.02 19.76
CA GLN A 212 19.46 -4.76 20.98
C GLN A 212 18.57 -6.00 21.20
N VAL A 213 17.46 -6.09 20.48
CA VAL A 213 16.45 -7.14 20.64
C VAL A 213 16.40 -8.07 19.41
N PHE A 214 16.42 -7.47 18.24
CA PHE A 214 16.27 -8.23 17.00
C PHE A 214 17.63 -8.66 16.45
N GLU A 215 17.85 -9.98 16.35
CA GLU A 215 19.02 -10.57 15.69
C GLU A 215 19.15 -10.07 14.24
N LYS A 216 18.01 -9.90 13.57
CA LYS A 216 17.93 -9.37 12.21
C LYS A 216 16.72 -8.46 12.05
N ILE A 217 16.94 -7.37 11.32
CA ILE A 217 15.88 -6.53 10.77
C ILE A 217 15.84 -6.83 9.27
N ILE A 218 14.68 -7.26 8.78
CA ILE A 218 14.49 -7.72 7.40
C ILE A 218 13.42 -6.85 6.77
N VAL A 219 13.74 -6.21 5.66
CA VAL A 219 12.77 -5.49 4.84
C VAL A 219 12.42 -6.34 3.63
N TYR A 220 11.14 -6.61 3.43
CA TYR A 220 10.60 -7.42 2.38
C TYR A 220 9.62 -6.64 1.51
N LYS A 221 9.92 -6.47 0.21
CA LYS A 221 9.00 -5.89 -0.76
C LYS A 221 8.22 -7.01 -1.46
N THR A 222 6.91 -6.99 -1.31
CA THR A 222 6.01 -7.99 -1.91
C THR A 222 6.07 -7.94 -3.43
N CYS A 223 5.57 -8.98 -4.09
CA CYS A 223 5.52 -9.16 -5.55
C CYS A 223 6.88 -9.34 -6.25
N PHE A 224 7.94 -8.75 -5.74
CA PHE A 224 9.29 -8.86 -6.32
C PHE A 224 10.20 -9.84 -5.57
N GLY A 225 9.80 -10.30 -4.38
CA GLY A 225 10.66 -11.09 -3.51
C GLY A 225 11.94 -10.34 -3.11
N GLN A 226 11.95 -9.00 -3.19
CA GLN A 226 13.12 -8.21 -2.84
C GLN A 226 13.29 -8.20 -1.32
N ILE A 227 14.47 -8.58 -0.87
CA ILE A 227 14.82 -8.67 0.55
C ILE A 227 16.12 -7.92 0.80
N VAL A 228 16.12 -7.08 1.82
CA VAL A 228 17.31 -6.46 2.39
C VAL A 228 17.31 -6.73 3.89
N GLU A 229 18.43 -7.18 4.46
CA GLU A 229 18.53 -7.49 5.88
C GLU A 229 19.79 -6.91 6.53
N THR A 230 19.74 -6.67 7.84
CA THR A 230 20.93 -6.33 8.64
C THR A 230 21.81 -7.55 8.82
N HIS A 231 23.11 -7.31 8.85
CA HIS A 231 24.15 -8.34 9.10
C HIS A 231 24.39 -8.54 10.58
#